data_05eb8a1c33f260bc1560e183e70f99b6
#
_entry.id   05eb8a1c33f260bc1560e183e70f99b6
#
_cell.length_a   1.000
_cell.length_b   1.000
_cell.length_c   1.000
_cell.angle_alpha   90.00
_cell.angle_beta   90.00
_cell.angle_gamma   90.00
#
_symmetry.space_group_name_H-M   'P 1'
#
loop_
_entity.id
_entity.type
_entity.pdbx_description
1 polymer ?
#
loop_
_entity_poly.entity_id
_entity_poly.type
_entity_poly.pdbx_seq_one_letter_code
_entity_poly.pdbx_strand_id
1 'polypeptide(L)' 'MRIRYFADTDTLHIEFRDSLVAETRDLDENTLLELDSMGDVCAITVEHASERAGIPQFSYEQVAA' A
#
# COMPACT_ATOMS: atom_id res chain seq x y z
N MET A 1 10.14 3.85 -3.13
CA MET A 1 8.70 3.78 -2.81
C MET A 1 7.89 4.16 -4.03
N ARG A 2 6.85 3.41 -4.31
CA ARG A 2 5.94 3.71 -5.42
C ARG A 2 4.52 3.67 -4.90
N ILE A 3 3.74 4.71 -5.22
CA ILE A 3 2.33 4.79 -4.83
C ILE A 3 1.51 4.85 -6.10
N ARG A 4 0.54 3.94 -6.23
CA ARG A 4 -0.36 3.89 -7.39
C ARG A 4 -1.79 3.82 -6.91
N TYR A 5 -2.65 4.59 -7.54
CA TYR A 5 -4.07 4.55 -7.29
C TYR A 5 -4.81 4.14 -8.55
N PHE A 6 -5.58 3.07 -8.45
CA PHE A 6 -6.37 2.53 -9.55
C PHE A 6 -7.80 3.02 -9.38
N ALA A 7 -8.15 4.08 -10.12
CA ALA A 7 -9.43 4.75 -9.92
C ALA A 7 -10.63 3.87 -10.29
N ASP A 8 -10.48 2.98 -11.25
CA ASP A 8 -11.56 2.11 -11.70
C ASP A 8 -11.98 1.09 -10.64
N THR A 9 -11.05 0.67 -9.80
CA THR A 9 -11.33 -0.28 -8.71
C THR A 9 -11.24 0.34 -7.32
N ASP A 10 -10.93 1.63 -7.26
CA ASP A 10 -10.73 2.35 -5.99
C ASP A 10 -9.71 1.65 -5.09
N THR A 11 -8.60 1.25 -5.70
CA THR A 11 -7.54 0.51 -5.01
C THR A 11 -6.26 1.33 -4.94
N LEU A 12 -5.72 1.45 -3.75
CA LEU A 12 -4.44 2.12 -3.50
C LEU A 12 -3.38 1.05 -3.24
N HIS A 13 -2.27 1.15 -3.96
CA HIS A 13 -1.14 0.24 -3.79
C HIS A 13 0.11 1.04 -3.44
N ILE A 14 0.70 0.72 -2.28
CA ILE A 14 1.91 1.37 -1.81
C ILE A 14 3.01 0.33 -1.76
N GLU A 15 4.02 0.49 -2.60
CA GLU A 15 5.17 -0.39 -2.67
C GLU A 15 6.33 0.28 -1.96
N PHE A 16 6.77 -0.27 -0.83
CA PHE A 16 7.87 0.30 -0.05
C PHE A 16 9.20 0.05 -0.70
N ARG A 17 9.36 -1.13 -1.29
CA ARG A 17 10.58 -1.49 -2.01
C ARG A 17 10.26 -2.59 -3.03
N ASP A 18 11.11 -2.69 -4.03
CA ASP A 18 10.97 -3.68 -5.10
C ASP A 18 11.52 -5.01 -4.62
N SER A 19 10.66 -5.83 -4.02
CA SER A 19 11.00 -7.16 -3.56
C SER A 19 10.00 -8.16 -4.11
N LEU A 20 10.43 -9.42 -4.26
CA LEU A 20 9.52 -10.48 -4.62
C LEU A 20 8.59 -10.76 -3.46
N VAL A 21 7.30 -10.83 -3.75
CA VAL A 21 6.29 -11.13 -2.75
C VAL A 21 6.30 -12.65 -2.49
N ALA A 22 6.57 -13.04 -1.27
CA ALA A 22 6.57 -14.44 -0.88
C ALA A 22 5.24 -14.85 -0.22
N GLU A 23 4.55 -13.90 0.40
CA GLU A 23 3.31 -14.17 1.11
C GLU A 23 2.42 -12.93 1.06
N THR A 24 1.11 -13.16 0.93
CA THR A 24 0.10 -12.11 1.06
C THR A 24 -0.74 -12.43 2.28
N ARG A 25 -0.96 -11.43 3.12
CA ARG A 25 -1.69 -11.63 4.39
C ARG A 25 -2.73 -10.54 4.55
N ASP A 26 -3.94 -10.92 4.94
CA ASP A 26 -4.99 -9.96 5.23
C ASP A 26 -4.69 -9.26 6.56
N LEU A 27 -4.68 -7.93 6.55
CA LEU A 27 -4.65 -7.15 7.79
C LEU A 27 -6.08 -6.91 8.28
N ASP A 28 -6.97 -6.56 7.36
CA ASP A 28 -8.40 -6.48 7.59
C ASP A 28 -9.10 -6.76 6.26
N GLU A 29 -10.43 -6.64 6.22
CA GLU A 29 -11.20 -6.98 5.03
C GLU A 29 -10.87 -6.13 3.80
N ASN A 30 -10.24 -4.97 3.99
CA ASN A 30 -9.92 -4.04 2.91
C ASN A 30 -8.43 -3.77 2.76
N THR A 31 -7.57 -4.43 3.56
CA THR A 31 -6.14 -4.16 3.56
C THR A 31 -5.35 -5.44 3.48
N LEU A 32 -4.49 -5.54 2.48
CA LEU A 32 -3.59 -6.67 2.27
C LEU A 32 -2.15 -6.24 2.51
N LEU A 33 -1.42 -7.06 3.25
CA LEU A 33 0.02 -6.90 3.42
C LEU A 33 0.73 -7.86 2.48
N GLU A 34 1.74 -7.37 1.77
CA GLU A 34 2.60 -8.21 0.94
C GLU A 34 3.95 -8.30 1.61
N LEU A 35 4.36 -9.53 1.90
CA LEU A 35 5.57 -9.82 2.66
C LEU A 35 6.61 -10.47 1.76
N ASP A 36 7.86 -10.15 1.98
CA ASP A 36 8.96 -10.80 1.27
C ASP A 36 9.36 -12.11 1.97
N SER A 37 10.39 -12.78 1.47
CA SER A 37 10.84 -14.06 2.01
C SER A 37 11.40 -13.95 3.44
N MET A 38 11.77 -12.76 3.85
CA MET A 38 12.26 -12.50 5.21
C MET A 38 11.13 -12.19 6.20
N GLY A 39 9.90 -12.10 5.72
CA GLY A 39 8.76 -11.74 6.55
C GLY A 39 8.55 -10.25 6.72
N ASP A 40 9.28 -9.43 5.98
CA ASP A 40 9.13 -7.97 6.04
C ASP A 40 8.03 -7.52 5.08
N VAL A 41 7.27 -6.51 5.49
CA VAL A 41 6.24 -5.91 4.64
C VAL A 41 6.93 -5.12 3.55
N CYS A 42 6.70 -5.49 2.29
CA CYS A 42 7.26 -4.78 1.15
C CYS A 42 6.22 -3.95 0.39
N ALA A 43 4.93 -4.24 0.57
CA ALA A 43 3.86 -3.46 -0.04
C ALA A 43 2.57 -3.59 0.74
N ILE A 44 1.67 -2.64 0.55
CA ILE A 44 0.33 -2.63 1.13
C ILE A 44 -0.67 -2.31 0.03
N THR A 45 -1.76 -3.07 -0.02
CA THR A 45 -2.88 -2.80 -0.92
C THR A 45 -4.10 -2.45 -0.09
N VAL A 46 -4.71 -1.32 -0.39
CA VAL A 46 -5.92 -0.86 0.31
C VAL A 46 -7.06 -0.81 -0.70
N GLU A 47 -8.10 -1.60 -0.45
CA GLU A 47 -9.32 -1.61 -1.25
C GLU A 47 -10.31 -0.60 -0.68
N HIS A 48 -11.19 -0.06 -1.53
CA HIS A 48 -12.13 1.01 -1.17
C HIS A 48 -11.38 2.20 -0.56
N ALA A 49 -10.27 2.56 -1.21
CA ALA A 49 -9.32 3.53 -0.65
C ALA A 49 -9.92 4.91 -0.44
N SER A 50 -10.85 5.35 -1.31
CA SER A 50 -11.47 6.67 -1.17
C SER A 50 -12.33 6.80 0.08
N GLU A 51 -12.77 5.66 0.65
CA GLU A 51 -13.58 5.65 1.88
C GLU A 51 -12.71 5.72 3.12
N ARG A 52 -11.40 5.47 2.98
CA ARG A 52 -10.46 5.34 4.10
C ARG A 52 -9.36 6.38 4.09
N ALA A 53 -9.11 6.97 2.94
CA ALA A 53 -8.04 7.94 2.73
C ALA A 53 -8.54 9.08 1.87
N GLY A 54 -7.84 10.20 1.88
CA GLY A 54 -8.24 11.37 1.10
C GLY A 54 -7.84 11.29 -0.37
N ILE A 55 -8.01 10.13 -0.99
CA ILE A 55 -7.66 9.90 -2.38
C ILE A 55 -8.54 10.77 -3.31
N PRO A 56 -8.00 11.37 -4.37
CA PRO A 56 -6.63 11.19 -4.86
C PRO A 56 -5.61 12.16 -4.26
N GLN A 57 -5.95 12.84 -3.20
CA GLN A 57 -5.06 13.79 -2.55
C GLN A 57 -3.90 13.04 -1.87
N PHE A 58 -2.70 13.53 -2.09
CA PHE A 58 -1.50 12.94 -1.53
C PHE A 58 -0.51 14.04 -1.18
N SER A 59 0.11 13.94 -0.01
CA SER A 59 1.18 14.84 0.35
C SER A 59 2.37 14.05 0.89
N TYR A 60 3.56 14.51 0.54
CA TYR A 60 4.81 13.96 1.03
C TYR A 60 5.62 15.10 1.60
N GLU A 61 6.17 14.89 2.78
CA GLU A 61 6.98 15.89 3.44
C GLU A 61 8.17 15.22 4.12
N GLN A 62 9.36 15.76 3.87
CA GLN A 62 10.55 15.32 4.58
C GLN A 62 10.83 16.34 5.68
N VAL A 63 10.72 15.90 6.90
CA VAL A 63 10.91 16.76 8.07
C VAL A 63 12.29 16.50 8.65
N ALA A 64 13.09 17.57 8.82
CA ALA A 64 14.40 17.47 9.44
C ALA A 64 14.22 17.23 10.94
N ALA A 65 14.91 16.22 11.46
CA ALA A 65 14.84 15.87 12.88
C ALA A 65 15.85 16.64 13.68
#